data_5b34716b54c05b3cdd487c76a8915495
#
_entry.id   5b34716b54c05b3cdd487c76a8915495
#
_cell.length_a   1.000
_cell.length_b   1.000
_cell.length_c   1.000
_cell.angle_alpha   90.00
_cell.angle_beta   90.00
_cell.angle_gamma   90.00
#
_symmetry.space_group_name_H-M   'P 1'
#
loop_
_entity.id
_entity.type
_entity.pdbx_description
1 polymer ?
#
loop_
_entity_poly.entity_id
_entity_poly.type
_entity_poly.pdbx_seq_one_letter_code
_entity_poly.pdbx_strand_id
1 'polypeptide(L)'
;LADMNTWVSVHCAPSSGTATRPTLTIASIKAFFDSQETVPEKMESKDQMGVKKALHPQGFTIDETQTNLLYALLQMRRLETCMQGLRFMDIKRYGIAFTHLLDGENPIYFKTGDLRGALQLPGDVIEAGMEPNPREN
;
A
#
# COMPACT_ATOMS: atom_id res chain seq x y z
N LEU A 1 7.24 -16.82 -3.72
CA LEU A 1 7.49 -17.21 -2.32
C LEU A 1 9.01 -17.42 -2.07
N ALA A 2 9.75 -18.03 -3.01
CA ALA A 2 11.20 -18.21 -2.89
C ALA A 2 11.93 -16.86 -2.67
N ASP A 3 11.67 -15.88 -3.53
CA ASP A 3 12.28 -14.54 -3.43
C ASP A 3 11.92 -13.83 -2.11
N MET A 4 10.69 -14.02 -1.63
CA MET A 4 10.25 -13.48 -0.33
C MET A 4 11.05 -14.11 0.82
N ASN A 5 11.29 -15.42 0.78
CA ASN A 5 12.12 -16.10 1.78
C ASN A 5 13.58 -15.68 1.69
N THR A 6 14.11 -15.45 0.50
CA THR A 6 15.43 -14.87 0.32
C THR A 6 15.51 -13.49 0.97
N TRP A 7 14.54 -12.62 0.74
CA TRP A 7 14.47 -11.30 1.37
C TRP A 7 14.42 -11.41 2.91
N VAL A 8 13.55 -12.27 3.46
CA VAL A 8 13.47 -12.52 4.92
C VAL A 8 14.81 -13.01 5.48
N SER A 9 15.52 -13.87 4.75
CA SER A 9 16.82 -14.39 5.21
C SER A 9 17.91 -13.32 5.33
N VAL A 10 17.77 -12.22 4.59
CA VAL A 10 18.75 -11.11 4.60
C VAL A 10 18.33 -10.02 5.58
N HIS A 11 17.04 -9.64 5.58
CA HIS A 11 16.56 -8.43 6.26
C HIS A 11 15.93 -8.68 7.63
N CYS A 12 15.43 -9.88 7.91
CA CYS A 12 14.81 -10.17 9.19
C CYS A 12 15.81 -10.74 10.19
N ALA A 13 15.75 -10.29 11.43
CA ALA A 13 16.51 -10.88 12.51
C ALA A 13 16.04 -12.33 12.79
N PRO A 14 16.89 -13.21 13.30
CA PRO A 14 16.47 -14.49 13.85
C PRO A 14 15.42 -14.32 14.94
N SER A 15 14.48 -15.26 15.02
CA SER A 15 13.51 -15.28 16.11
C SER A 15 14.20 -15.34 17.47
N SER A 16 13.63 -14.65 18.47
CA SER A 16 14.18 -14.61 19.84
C SER A 16 14.42 -16.05 20.37
N GLY A 17 15.63 -16.31 20.85
CA GLY A 17 16.02 -17.63 21.38
C GLY A 17 16.39 -18.69 20.36
N THR A 18 16.40 -18.38 19.05
CA THR A 18 16.84 -19.31 18.00
C THR A 18 17.84 -18.65 17.07
N ALA A 19 18.73 -19.45 16.46
CA ALA A 19 19.60 -18.99 15.38
C ALA A 19 18.88 -18.98 14.02
N THR A 20 17.62 -19.44 13.97
CA THR A 20 16.85 -19.66 12.74
C THR A 20 15.99 -18.45 12.43
N ARG A 21 16.10 -17.94 11.22
CA ARG A 21 15.21 -16.91 10.70
C ARG A 21 13.86 -17.50 10.34
N PRO A 22 12.75 -16.72 10.42
CA PRO A 22 11.44 -17.23 10.04
C PRO A 22 11.42 -17.60 8.55
N THR A 23 10.76 -18.70 8.23
CA THR A 23 10.48 -19.12 6.85
C THR A 23 9.01 -18.88 6.56
N LEU A 24 8.74 -18.14 5.48
CA LEU A 24 7.38 -17.88 5.03
C LEU A 24 6.86 -19.10 4.26
N THR A 25 5.66 -19.49 4.60
CA THR A 25 4.83 -20.44 3.85
C THR A 25 3.53 -19.77 3.42
N ILE A 26 2.88 -20.31 2.39
CA ILE A 26 1.55 -19.80 1.99
C ILE A 26 0.58 -19.87 3.18
N ALA A 27 0.63 -20.95 3.95
CA ALA A 27 -0.21 -21.13 5.13
C ALA A 27 0.06 -20.07 6.23
N SER A 28 1.34 -19.76 6.52
CA SER A 28 1.70 -18.77 7.52
C SER A 28 1.31 -17.35 7.08
N ILE A 29 1.51 -17.03 5.81
CA ILE A 29 1.09 -15.74 5.23
C ILE A 29 -0.43 -15.60 5.30
N LYS A 30 -1.16 -16.65 4.89
CA LYS A 30 -2.63 -16.67 4.95
C LYS A 30 -3.12 -16.49 6.38
N ALA A 31 -2.63 -17.27 7.33
CA ALA A 31 -3.01 -17.19 8.74
C ALA A 31 -2.77 -15.79 9.32
N PHE A 32 -1.63 -15.17 8.98
CA PHE A 32 -1.33 -13.81 9.43
C PHE A 32 -2.35 -12.80 8.88
N PHE A 33 -2.57 -12.75 7.57
CA PHE A 33 -3.47 -11.74 7.00
C PHE A 33 -4.96 -12.01 7.26
N ASP A 34 -5.35 -13.27 7.48
CA ASP A 34 -6.72 -13.60 7.92
C ASP A 34 -6.98 -13.11 9.36
N SER A 35 -5.96 -13.07 10.21
CA SER A 35 -6.06 -12.52 11.56
C SER A 35 -6.02 -10.98 11.62
N GLN A 36 -5.64 -10.31 10.55
CA GLN A 36 -5.56 -8.85 10.50
C GLN A 36 -6.90 -8.23 10.09
N GLU A 37 -7.34 -7.23 10.82
CA GLU A 37 -8.46 -6.39 10.40
C GLU A 37 -8.06 -5.53 9.20
N THR A 38 -9.01 -5.31 8.30
CA THR A 38 -8.81 -4.39 7.19
C THR A 38 -8.89 -2.96 7.71
N VAL A 39 -7.84 -2.19 7.46
CA VAL A 39 -7.77 -0.77 7.83
C VAL A 39 -8.89 -0.02 7.11
N PRO A 40 -9.66 0.84 7.83
CA PRO A 40 -10.64 1.71 7.20
C PRO A 40 -10.00 2.57 6.10
N GLU A 41 -10.68 2.75 4.99
CA GLU A 41 -10.16 3.59 3.90
C GLU A 41 -9.94 5.02 4.36
N LYS A 42 -10.90 5.56 5.10
CA LYS A 42 -10.78 6.84 5.79
C LYS A 42 -10.55 6.60 7.28
N MET A 43 -9.35 6.89 7.73
CA MET A 43 -8.99 6.78 9.15
C MET A 43 -9.29 8.08 9.89
N GLU A 44 -9.72 7.95 11.14
CA GLU A 44 -10.00 9.09 12.04
C GLU A 44 -8.95 9.18 13.16
N SER A 45 -8.27 8.07 13.46
CA SER A 45 -7.24 8.04 14.50
C SER A 45 -6.07 7.14 14.12
N LYS A 46 -4.94 7.30 14.83
CA LYS A 46 -3.73 6.48 14.66
C LYS A 46 -3.95 5.02 15.10
N ASP A 47 -4.94 4.76 15.95
CA ASP A 47 -5.26 3.40 16.43
C ASP A 47 -5.82 2.50 15.30
N GLN A 48 -6.33 3.11 14.23
CA GLN A 48 -6.83 2.41 13.05
C GLN A 48 -5.73 2.03 12.05
N MET A 49 -4.45 2.30 12.36
CA MET A 49 -3.34 1.91 11.49
C MET A 49 -3.16 0.40 11.45
N GLY A 50 -2.80 -0.12 10.28
CA GLY A 50 -2.54 -1.54 10.09
C GLY A 50 -1.87 -1.84 8.75
N VAL A 51 -1.61 -3.11 8.53
CA VAL A 51 -0.89 -3.58 7.33
C VAL A 51 -1.81 -4.00 6.19
N LYS A 52 -3.05 -4.41 6.51
CA LYS A 52 -4.02 -4.90 5.52
C LYS A 52 -4.95 -3.77 5.08
N LYS A 53 -4.81 -3.33 3.84
CA LYS A 53 -5.67 -2.30 3.23
C LYS A 53 -6.53 -2.89 2.14
N ALA A 54 -7.75 -2.38 1.97
CA ALA A 54 -8.60 -2.77 0.85
C ALA A 54 -7.90 -2.50 -0.49
N LEU A 55 -8.11 -3.38 -1.45
CA LEU A 55 -7.54 -3.30 -2.79
C LEU A 55 -8.67 -3.16 -3.80
N HIS A 56 -8.61 -2.13 -4.64
CA HIS A 56 -9.60 -1.82 -5.66
C HIS A 56 -8.91 -1.60 -7.02
N PRO A 57 -8.29 -2.65 -7.60
CA PRO A 57 -7.57 -2.52 -8.86
C PRO A 57 -8.51 -2.11 -9.99
N GLN A 58 -8.01 -1.25 -10.88
CA GLN A 58 -8.72 -0.84 -12.09
C GLN A 58 -8.19 -1.63 -13.30
N GLY A 59 -9.10 -2.25 -14.05
CA GLY A 59 -8.77 -2.96 -15.30
C GLY A 59 -8.22 -4.38 -15.13
N PHE A 60 -8.16 -4.92 -13.92
CA PHE A 60 -7.84 -6.33 -13.66
C PHE A 60 -8.48 -6.80 -12.35
N THR A 61 -8.58 -8.11 -12.18
CA THR A 61 -9.08 -8.74 -10.95
C THR A 61 -7.94 -9.41 -10.20
N ILE A 62 -8.06 -9.45 -8.87
CA ILE A 62 -7.14 -10.19 -8.01
C ILE A 62 -7.80 -11.51 -7.65
N ASP A 63 -7.08 -12.62 -7.85
CA ASP A 63 -7.52 -13.94 -7.44
C ASP A 63 -7.54 -14.02 -5.90
N GLU A 64 -8.65 -14.45 -5.33
CA GLU A 64 -8.81 -14.57 -3.87
C GLU A 64 -7.76 -15.48 -3.24
N THR A 65 -7.33 -16.53 -3.95
CA THR A 65 -6.30 -17.44 -3.46
C THR A 65 -4.92 -16.79 -3.36
N GLN A 66 -4.67 -15.72 -4.10
CA GLN A 66 -3.40 -14.99 -4.15
C GLN A 66 -3.43 -13.70 -3.32
N THR A 67 -4.59 -13.26 -2.86
CA THR A 67 -4.77 -11.97 -2.19
C THR A 67 -3.85 -11.82 -0.96
N ASN A 68 -3.75 -12.83 -0.12
CA ASN A 68 -2.89 -12.78 1.06
C ASN A 68 -1.39 -12.75 0.70
N LEU A 69 -1.00 -13.46 -0.35
CA LEU A 69 0.38 -13.41 -0.87
C LEU A 69 0.69 -12.01 -1.44
N LEU A 70 -0.28 -11.40 -2.10
CA LEU A 70 -0.15 -10.04 -2.61
C LEU A 70 -0.01 -9.01 -1.47
N TYR A 71 -0.76 -9.13 -0.38
CA TYR A 71 -0.57 -8.29 0.80
C TYR A 71 0.84 -8.40 1.36
N ALA A 72 1.37 -9.62 1.48
CA ALA A 72 2.74 -9.83 1.95
C ALA A 72 3.76 -9.18 1.00
N LEU A 73 3.59 -9.37 -0.31
CA LEU A 73 4.46 -8.76 -1.32
C LEU A 73 4.41 -7.23 -1.26
N LEU A 74 3.23 -6.64 -1.17
CA LEU A 74 3.07 -5.18 -1.07
C LEU A 74 3.70 -4.62 0.20
N GLN A 75 3.63 -5.36 1.31
CA GLN A 75 4.29 -4.95 2.55
C GLN A 75 5.82 -5.01 2.43
N MET A 76 6.38 -6.07 1.85
CA MET A 76 7.82 -6.17 1.60
C MET A 76 8.31 -5.07 0.66
N ARG A 77 7.61 -4.83 -0.44
CA ARG A 77 7.92 -3.72 -1.35
C ARG A 77 7.90 -2.38 -0.64
N ARG A 78 6.90 -2.14 0.22
CA ARG A 78 6.80 -0.90 1.00
C ARG A 78 8.02 -0.69 1.91
N LEU A 79 8.52 -1.75 2.53
CA LEU A 79 9.70 -1.70 3.39
C LEU A 79 10.97 -1.48 2.57
N GLU A 80 11.15 -2.25 1.50
CA GLU A 80 12.33 -2.20 0.65
C GLU A 80 12.46 -0.85 -0.09
N THR A 81 11.34 -0.29 -0.55
CA THR A 81 11.33 0.94 -1.35
C THR A 81 10.93 2.16 -0.52
N CYS A 82 11.15 2.11 0.79
CA CYS A 82 10.88 3.23 1.68
C CYS A 82 11.65 4.48 1.21
N MET A 83 10.99 5.64 1.17
CA MET A 83 11.53 6.92 0.71
C MET A 83 11.91 7.00 -0.79
N GLN A 84 11.64 5.96 -1.59
CA GLN A 84 11.94 5.96 -3.03
C GLN A 84 10.76 6.37 -3.92
N GLY A 85 9.61 6.70 -3.33
CA GLY A 85 8.41 7.13 -4.07
C GLY A 85 7.63 6.00 -4.77
N LEU A 86 8.17 4.78 -4.80
CA LEU A 86 7.57 3.66 -5.53
C LEU A 86 6.24 3.18 -4.94
N ARG A 87 5.98 3.47 -3.65
CA ARG A 87 4.70 3.17 -3.01
C ARG A 87 3.52 3.81 -3.72
N PHE A 88 3.70 4.98 -4.32
CA PHE A 88 2.64 5.65 -5.07
C PHE A 88 2.18 4.83 -6.30
N MET A 89 3.09 4.12 -6.96
CA MET A 89 2.74 3.21 -8.06
C MET A 89 1.87 2.04 -7.58
N ASP A 90 2.17 1.48 -6.41
CA ASP A 90 1.34 0.43 -5.82
C ASP A 90 -0.04 0.95 -5.43
N ILE A 91 -0.12 2.16 -4.84
CA ILE A 91 -1.37 2.83 -4.51
C ILE A 91 -2.25 3.00 -5.75
N LYS A 92 -1.70 3.49 -6.84
CA LYS A 92 -2.42 3.67 -8.10
C LYS A 92 -2.82 2.33 -8.73
N ARG A 93 -1.91 1.38 -8.80
CA ARG A 93 -2.15 0.08 -9.44
C ARG A 93 -3.24 -0.73 -8.74
N TYR A 94 -3.23 -0.73 -7.42
CA TYR A 94 -4.13 -1.54 -6.61
C TYR A 94 -5.29 -0.77 -6.00
N GLY A 95 -5.45 0.51 -6.36
CA GLY A 95 -6.55 1.34 -5.87
C GLY A 95 -6.58 1.49 -4.35
N ILE A 96 -5.41 1.63 -3.72
CA ILE A 96 -5.29 1.70 -2.26
C ILE A 96 -5.64 3.10 -1.78
N ALA A 97 -6.71 3.24 -1.01
CA ALA A 97 -7.03 4.47 -0.30
C ALA A 97 -6.10 4.66 0.91
N PHE A 98 -5.84 5.91 1.29
CA PHE A 98 -5.08 6.22 2.48
C PHE A 98 -5.48 7.56 3.09
N THR A 99 -5.17 7.73 4.37
CA THR A 99 -5.40 8.95 5.11
C THR A 99 -4.09 9.42 5.73
N HIS A 100 -3.78 10.70 5.57
CA HIS A 100 -2.74 11.37 6.34
C HIS A 100 -3.39 12.02 7.55
N LEU A 101 -3.04 11.53 8.73
CA LEU A 101 -3.45 12.10 10.00
C LEU A 101 -2.44 13.17 10.39
N LEU A 102 -2.90 14.42 10.44
CA LEU A 102 -2.11 15.58 10.82
C LEU A 102 -2.46 15.96 12.26
N ASP A 103 -1.43 16.25 13.06
CA ASP A 103 -1.66 16.64 14.45
C ASP A 103 -2.29 18.05 14.49
N GLY A 104 -3.49 18.15 15.06
CA GLY A 104 -4.23 19.42 15.20
C GLY A 104 -4.97 19.90 13.96
N GLU A 105 -4.96 19.14 12.88
CA GLU A 105 -5.65 19.49 11.63
C GLU A 105 -6.60 18.37 11.16
N ASN A 106 -7.46 18.70 10.19
CA ASN A 106 -8.33 17.70 9.58
C ASN A 106 -7.51 16.68 8.78
N PRO A 107 -7.84 15.39 8.88
CA PRO A 107 -7.17 14.35 8.11
C PRO A 107 -7.30 14.59 6.61
N ILE A 108 -6.22 14.38 5.87
CA ILE A 108 -6.24 14.41 4.41
C ILE A 108 -6.51 13.00 3.90
N TYR A 109 -7.67 12.81 3.32
CA TYR A 109 -8.09 11.55 2.72
C TYR A 109 -7.82 11.52 1.22
N PHE A 110 -7.18 10.43 0.78
CA PHE A 110 -6.96 10.11 -0.62
C PHE A 110 -7.76 8.85 -0.94
N LYS A 111 -8.85 9.00 -1.69
CA LYS A 111 -9.75 7.89 -2.03
C LYS A 111 -9.25 7.06 -3.21
N THR A 112 -9.80 5.88 -3.38
CA THR A 112 -9.58 5.08 -4.59
C THR A 112 -10.00 5.89 -5.83
N GLY A 113 -9.12 5.95 -6.83
CA GLY A 113 -9.36 6.73 -8.05
C GLY A 113 -9.33 8.25 -7.87
N ASP A 114 -8.76 8.74 -6.78
CA ASP A 114 -8.67 10.18 -6.50
C ASP A 114 -7.98 10.93 -7.64
N LEU A 115 -8.65 11.96 -8.17
CA LEU A 115 -8.16 12.76 -9.29
C LEU A 115 -6.87 13.51 -8.97
N ARG A 116 -6.61 13.80 -7.69
CA ARG A 116 -5.35 14.40 -7.22
C ARG A 116 -4.14 13.47 -7.43
N GLY A 117 -4.38 12.19 -7.71
CA GLY A 117 -3.35 11.21 -8.07
C GLY A 117 -2.76 11.40 -9.47
N ALA A 118 -3.31 12.29 -10.30
CA ALA A 118 -2.68 12.70 -11.56
C ALA A 118 -1.79 13.93 -11.32
N LEU A 119 -0.61 13.96 -11.94
CA LEU A 119 0.20 15.18 -11.94
C LEU A 119 -0.53 16.27 -12.73
N GLN A 120 -0.50 17.50 -12.22
CA GLN A 120 -1.06 18.64 -12.95
C GLN A 120 -0.16 18.99 -14.14
N LEU A 121 -0.77 19.48 -15.20
CA LEU A 121 -0.04 20.06 -16.31
C LEU A 121 0.76 21.29 -15.84
N PRO A 122 1.95 21.55 -16.41
CA PRO A 122 2.69 22.77 -16.16
C PRO A 122 1.84 24.02 -16.45
N GLY A 123 2.07 25.10 -15.70
CA GLY A 123 1.27 26.32 -15.81
C GLY A 123 1.30 26.94 -17.19
N ASP A 124 2.46 26.96 -17.82
CA ASP A 124 2.68 27.47 -19.19
C ASP A 124 1.88 26.71 -20.26
N VAL A 125 1.68 25.41 -20.05
CA VAL A 125 0.87 24.55 -20.95
C VAL A 125 -0.63 24.87 -20.79
N ILE A 126 -1.06 25.12 -19.55
CA ILE A 126 -2.46 25.51 -19.25
C ILE A 126 -2.72 26.91 -19.81
N GLU A 127 -1.80 27.86 -19.65
CA GLU A 127 -1.87 29.20 -20.21
C GLU A 127 -1.89 29.20 -21.76
N ALA A 128 -1.25 28.21 -22.37
CA ALA A 128 -1.31 27.98 -23.81
C ALA A 128 -2.64 27.38 -24.30
N GLY A 129 -3.61 27.16 -23.39
CA GLY A 129 -4.98 26.73 -23.72
C GLY A 129 -5.28 25.25 -23.51
N MET A 130 -4.38 24.48 -22.90
CA MET A 130 -4.70 23.10 -22.52
C MET A 130 -5.56 23.08 -21.23
N GLU A 131 -6.56 22.21 -21.24
CA GLU A 131 -7.42 22.03 -20.07
C GLU A 131 -6.63 21.36 -18.92
N PRO A 132 -6.68 21.92 -17.70
CA PRO A 132 -5.99 21.33 -16.55
C PRO A 132 -6.61 19.99 -16.15
N ASN A 133 -5.80 19.09 -15.58
CA ASN A 133 -6.31 17.85 -15.00
C ASN A 133 -7.30 18.19 -13.86
N PRO A 134 -8.49 17.54 -13.82
CA PRO A 134 -9.46 17.78 -12.77
C PRO A 134 -8.90 17.40 -11.39
N ARG A 135 -9.26 18.16 -10.35
CA ARG A 135 -8.81 17.98 -8.97
C ARG A 135 -9.93 17.67 -7.99
N GLU A 136 -11.15 17.96 -8.38
CA GLU A 136 -12.35 17.73 -7.57
C GLU A 136 -13.13 16.55 -8.12
N ASN A 137 -13.71 15.75 -7.21
CA ASN A 137 -14.54 14.60 -7.51
C ASN A 137 -15.98 14.85 -7.09
#